data_adb68a94d51dc60a77c2ed4aaaad2e6c
#
_entry.id   adb68a94d51dc60a77c2ed4aaaad2e6c
#
_cell.length_a   1.000
_cell.length_b   1.000
_cell.length_c   1.000
_cell.angle_alpha   90.00
_cell.angle_beta   90.00
_cell.angle_gamma   90.00
#
_symmetry.space_group_name_H-M   'P 1'
#
loop_
_entity.id
_entity.type
_entity.pdbx_description
1 polymer ?
#
loop_
_entity_poly.entity_id
_entity_poly.type
_entity_poly.pdbx_seq_one_letter_code
_entity_poly.pdbx_strand_id
1 'polypeptide(L)'
;IHKLIYGLSISEKDVIEIAKKIIQGIYDNVTTTELDNLAAETAAAQTTIHPDFSVLAARIAVSNLHKNTLKSFSKTAQLLYEYTDPITQTHAPLISEEIYKIIRKNADELDSSVIYDRDYNFDYFGFKTLERSYLIRTNGKVTERPQHLFMRVALGIHKEDIQAAIETYNLMSEK
;
A
#
# COMPACT_ATOMS: atom_id res chain seq x y z
N ILE A 1 5.58 13.47 9.02
CA ILE A 1 5.69 12.58 10.19
C ILE A 1 4.66 12.99 11.25
N HIS A 2 4.64 14.25 11.70
CA HIS A 2 3.76 14.73 12.77
C HIS A 2 2.28 14.32 12.62
N LYS A 3 1.72 14.38 11.41
CA LYS A 3 0.34 13.96 11.14
C LYS A 3 0.09 12.44 11.28
N LEU A 4 1.12 11.63 11.40
CA LEU A 4 1.03 10.16 11.42
C LEU A 4 1.15 9.58 12.84
N ILE A 5 1.38 10.40 13.87
CA ILE A 5 1.50 9.95 15.26
C ILE A 5 0.17 9.88 16.02
N TYR A 6 -0.96 10.13 15.36
CA TYR A 6 -2.27 10.09 16.02
C TYR A 6 -2.53 8.73 16.69
N GLY A 7 -2.98 8.77 17.95
CA GLY A 7 -3.27 7.56 18.74
C GLY A 7 -2.04 6.75 19.15
N LEU A 8 -0.81 7.26 18.96
CA LEU A 8 0.42 6.60 19.40
C LEU A 8 0.97 7.27 20.67
N SER A 9 1.65 6.50 21.50
CA SER A 9 2.35 6.96 22.69
C SER A 9 3.74 7.53 22.36
N ILE A 10 3.87 8.23 21.23
CA ILE A 10 5.10 8.87 20.74
C ILE A 10 4.98 10.36 20.98
N SER A 11 5.97 10.96 21.68
CA SER A 11 5.99 12.38 21.95
C SER A 11 6.51 13.21 20.77
N GLU A 12 6.20 14.51 20.76
CA GLU A 12 6.79 15.44 19.79
C GLU A 12 8.33 15.45 19.85
N LYS A 13 8.90 15.25 21.03
CA LYS A 13 10.34 15.17 21.21
C LYS A 13 10.94 14.00 20.44
N ASP A 14 10.27 12.84 20.47
CA ASP A 14 10.70 11.65 19.72
C ASP A 14 10.64 11.90 18.21
N VAL A 15 9.59 12.58 17.74
CA VAL A 15 9.46 12.97 16.32
C VAL A 15 10.61 13.89 15.89
N ILE A 16 11.01 14.85 16.75
CA ILE A 16 12.14 15.74 16.49
C ILE A 16 13.45 14.95 16.42
N GLU A 17 13.67 13.98 17.30
CA GLU A 17 14.88 13.15 17.28
C GLU A 17 14.96 12.28 16.01
N ILE A 18 13.83 11.72 15.56
CA ILE A 18 13.74 11.02 14.26
C ILE A 18 14.09 12.00 13.13
N ALA A 19 13.49 13.19 13.12
CA ALA A 19 13.74 14.19 12.08
C ALA A 19 15.22 14.58 12.00
N LYS A 20 15.90 14.76 13.15
CA LYS A 20 17.35 15.03 13.19
C LYS A 20 18.16 13.90 12.56
N LYS A 21 17.82 12.63 12.86
CA LYS A 21 18.51 11.47 12.28
C LYS A 21 18.30 11.39 10.75
N ILE A 22 17.09 11.70 10.28
CA ILE A 22 16.78 11.75 8.85
C ILE A 22 17.64 12.84 8.17
N ILE A 23 17.70 14.06 8.75
CA ILE A 23 18.47 15.16 8.20
C ILE A 23 19.96 14.79 8.06
N GLN A 24 20.52 14.03 8.99
CA GLN A 24 21.91 13.56 8.92
C GLN A 24 22.17 12.56 7.78
N GLY A 25 21.11 11.87 7.31
CA GLY A 25 21.18 10.91 6.19
C GLY A 25 20.83 11.51 4.82
N ILE A 26 20.49 12.80 4.74
CA ILE A 26 20.16 13.47 3.47
C ILE A 26 21.43 13.73 2.66
N TYR A 27 21.35 13.50 1.37
CA TYR A 27 22.36 13.80 0.37
C TYR A 27 21.76 14.63 -0.79
N ASP A 28 22.62 15.22 -1.62
CA ASP A 28 22.17 16.05 -2.75
C ASP A 28 21.32 15.23 -3.73
N ASN A 29 20.21 15.82 -4.17
CA ASN A 29 19.25 15.22 -5.12
C ASN A 29 18.46 14.00 -4.57
N VAL A 30 18.39 13.81 -3.24
CA VAL A 30 17.49 12.78 -2.66
C VAL A 30 16.06 13.02 -3.10
N THR A 31 15.40 11.98 -3.61
CA THR A 31 13.98 12.05 -4.00
C THR A 31 13.06 12.00 -2.77
N THR A 32 11.82 12.49 -2.92
CA THR A 32 10.82 12.40 -1.84
C THR A 32 10.51 10.96 -1.44
N THR A 33 10.57 10.03 -2.40
CA THR A 33 10.38 8.59 -2.15
C THR A 33 11.51 8.00 -1.30
N GLU A 34 12.76 8.34 -1.64
CA GLU A 34 13.92 7.91 -0.84
C GLU A 34 13.90 8.53 0.55
N LEU A 35 13.51 9.80 0.66
CA LEU A 35 13.36 10.47 1.95
C LEU A 35 12.28 9.82 2.82
N ASP A 36 11.13 9.47 2.25
CA ASP A 36 10.06 8.76 2.96
C ASP A 36 10.52 7.34 3.39
N ASN A 37 11.30 6.64 2.55
CA ASN A 37 11.87 5.34 2.91
C ASN A 37 12.88 5.47 4.06
N LEU A 38 13.80 6.43 3.99
CA LEU A 38 14.74 6.71 5.07
C LEU A 38 14.02 7.06 6.38
N ALA A 39 12.93 7.83 6.29
CA ALA A 39 12.10 8.17 7.43
C ALA A 39 11.43 6.95 8.07
N ALA A 40 10.88 6.05 7.24
CA ALA A 40 10.26 4.82 7.71
C ALA A 40 11.29 3.88 8.37
N GLU A 41 12.45 3.69 7.76
CA GLU A 41 13.53 2.86 8.29
C GLU A 41 14.10 3.44 9.60
N THR A 42 14.27 4.77 9.68
CA THR A 42 14.73 5.45 10.89
C THR A 42 13.74 5.28 12.02
N ALA A 43 12.44 5.38 11.77
CA ALA A 43 11.41 5.12 12.76
C ALA A 43 11.38 3.64 13.17
N ALA A 44 11.47 2.70 12.22
CA ALA A 44 11.51 1.27 12.49
C ALA A 44 12.68 0.86 13.39
N ALA A 45 13.85 1.49 13.23
CA ALA A 45 15.01 1.25 14.08
C ALA A 45 14.79 1.66 15.56
N GLN A 46 13.79 2.49 15.85
CA GLN A 46 13.42 2.86 17.23
C GLN A 46 12.42 1.89 17.88
N THR A 47 11.98 0.85 17.20
CA THR A 47 10.99 -0.13 17.74
C THR A 47 11.47 -0.79 19.02
N THR A 48 12.78 -0.92 19.24
CA THR A 48 13.36 -1.43 20.49
C THR A 48 13.13 -0.49 21.68
N ILE A 49 12.88 0.80 21.45
CA ILE A 49 12.59 1.80 22.50
C ILE A 49 11.09 1.77 22.82
N HIS A 50 10.23 1.78 21.81
CA HIS A 50 8.78 1.69 21.98
C HIS A 50 8.12 1.03 20.76
N PRO A 51 7.16 0.09 20.94
CA PRO A 51 6.52 -0.63 19.82
C PRO A 51 5.77 0.29 18.84
N ASP A 52 5.26 1.42 19.30
CA ASP A 52 4.54 2.37 18.45
C ASP A 52 5.41 2.97 17.34
N PHE A 53 6.74 2.91 17.44
CA PHE A 53 7.61 3.29 16.33
C PHE A 53 7.47 2.36 15.13
N SER A 54 7.12 1.08 15.34
CA SER A 54 6.80 0.18 14.24
C SER A 54 5.53 0.62 13.50
N VAL A 55 4.51 1.07 14.24
CA VAL A 55 3.28 1.61 13.63
C VAL A 55 3.55 2.91 12.90
N LEU A 56 4.33 3.82 13.48
CA LEU A 56 4.74 5.06 12.82
C LEU A 56 5.51 4.78 11.53
N ALA A 57 6.46 3.86 11.56
CA ALA A 57 7.25 3.45 10.40
C ALA A 57 6.35 2.90 9.29
N ALA A 58 5.38 2.04 9.64
CA ALA A 58 4.38 1.52 8.70
C ALA A 58 3.57 2.65 8.07
N ARG A 59 3.06 3.57 8.87
CA ARG A 59 2.26 4.71 8.39
C ARG A 59 3.03 5.60 7.42
N ILE A 60 4.33 5.82 7.66
CA ILE A 60 5.20 6.57 6.74
C ILE A 60 5.34 5.79 5.42
N ALA A 61 5.63 4.49 5.48
CA ALA A 61 5.78 3.65 4.30
C ALA A 61 4.47 3.53 3.50
N VAL A 62 3.31 3.38 4.16
CA VAL A 62 1.98 3.40 3.53
C VAL A 62 1.71 4.73 2.85
N SER A 63 2.00 5.85 3.52
CA SER A 63 1.86 7.19 2.93
C SER A 63 2.70 7.34 1.68
N ASN A 64 3.94 6.82 1.68
CA ASN A 64 4.80 6.81 0.51
C ASN A 64 4.21 5.96 -0.63
N LEU A 65 3.73 4.75 -0.33
CA LEU A 65 3.06 3.90 -1.32
C LEU A 65 1.85 4.60 -1.93
N HIS A 66 1.02 5.26 -1.11
CA HIS A 66 -0.17 5.98 -1.57
C HIS A 66 0.15 7.16 -2.50
N LYS A 67 1.28 7.84 -2.30
CA LYS A 67 1.76 8.92 -3.19
C LYS A 67 2.18 8.37 -4.57
N ASN A 68 2.64 7.15 -4.63
CA ASN A 68 3.23 6.54 -5.83
C ASN A 68 2.27 5.57 -6.55
N THR A 69 1.03 5.38 -6.06
CA THR A 69 0.03 4.45 -6.60
C THR A 69 -1.32 5.12 -6.83
N LEU A 70 -2.10 4.60 -7.77
CA LEU A 70 -3.46 5.07 -8.01
C LEU A 70 -4.35 4.78 -6.80
N LYS A 71 -5.29 5.71 -6.53
CA LYS A 71 -6.30 5.52 -5.49
C LYS A 71 -7.43 4.59 -5.95
N SER A 72 -7.87 4.67 -7.23
CA SER A 72 -8.98 3.87 -7.73
C SER A 72 -8.55 2.41 -7.95
N PHE A 73 -9.31 1.49 -7.36
CA PHE A 73 -9.12 0.05 -7.55
C PHE A 73 -9.38 -0.36 -9.01
N SER A 74 -10.48 0.12 -9.61
CA SER A 74 -10.85 -0.21 -10.98
C SER A 74 -9.80 0.25 -12.00
N LYS A 75 -9.23 1.45 -11.82
CA LYS A 75 -8.15 1.97 -12.67
C LYS A 75 -6.85 1.18 -12.46
N THR A 76 -6.56 0.76 -11.24
CA THR A 76 -5.40 -0.11 -10.98
C THR A 76 -5.58 -1.45 -11.68
N ALA A 77 -6.77 -2.06 -11.59
CA ALA A 77 -7.08 -3.30 -12.31
C ALA A 77 -6.94 -3.15 -13.84
N GLN A 78 -7.33 -2.00 -14.39
CA GLN A 78 -7.11 -1.69 -15.80
C GLN A 78 -5.62 -1.69 -16.15
N LEU A 79 -4.77 -1.01 -15.37
CA LEU A 79 -3.32 -1.02 -15.59
C LEU A 79 -2.72 -2.43 -15.52
N LEU A 80 -3.20 -3.27 -14.59
CA LEU A 80 -2.73 -4.64 -14.46
C LEU A 80 -3.17 -5.52 -15.63
N TYR A 81 -4.36 -5.30 -16.17
CA TYR A 81 -4.87 -6.05 -17.33
C TYR A 81 -4.21 -5.60 -18.64
N GLU A 82 -4.02 -4.30 -18.84
CA GLU A 82 -3.42 -3.72 -20.04
C GLU A 82 -1.88 -3.78 -20.02
N TYR A 83 -1.29 -4.42 -19.01
CA TYR A 83 0.16 -4.50 -18.88
C TYR A 83 0.80 -5.15 -20.09
N THR A 84 1.83 -4.49 -20.60
CA THR A 84 2.68 -4.97 -21.70
C THR A 84 4.07 -5.23 -21.16
N ASP A 85 4.59 -6.41 -21.40
CA ASP A 85 5.96 -6.77 -21.02
C ASP A 85 6.95 -5.86 -21.77
N PRO A 86 7.82 -5.11 -21.05
CA PRO A 86 8.72 -4.15 -21.68
C PRO A 86 9.83 -4.81 -22.52
N ILE A 87 10.12 -6.09 -22.30
CA ILE A 87 11.15 -6.83 -23.03
C ILE A 87 10.58 -7.39 -24.33
N THR A 88 9.46 -8.12 -24.23
CA THR A 88 8.83 -8.81 -25.38
C THR A 88 7.90 -7.91 -26.17
N GLN A 89 7.51 -6.75 -25.64
CA GLN A 89 6.51 -5.83 -26.20
C GLN A 89 5.15 -6.52 -26.45
N THR A 90 4.84 -7.59 -25.74
CA THR A 90 3.58 -8.33 -25.87
C THR A 90 2.65 -8.03 -24.69
N HIS A 91 1.35 -8.10 -24.96
CA HIS A 91 0.32 -7.99 -23.91
C HIS A 91 0.47 -9.17 -22.93
N ALA A 92 0.70 -8.87 -21.65
CA ALA A 92 0.99 -9.82 -20.59
C ALA A 92 0.16 -9.49 -19.34
N PRO A 93 -1.17 -9.70 -19.37
CA PRO A 93 -2.07 -9.27 -18.30
C PRO A 93 -1.73 -9.97 -16.98
N LEU A 94 -1.70 -9.18 -15.90
CA LEU A 94 -1.39 -9.65 -14.55
C LEU A 94 -2.64 -10.05 -13.75
N ILE A 95 -3.82 -9.83 -14.32
CA ILE A 95 -5.11 -10.35 -13.86
C ILE A 95 -5.85 -10.99 -15.03
N SER A 96 -6.74 -11.96 -14.75
CA SER A 96 -7.50 -12.63 -15.81
C SER A 96 -8.51 -11.68 -16.46
N GLU A 97 -8.83 -11.96 -17.74
CA GLU A 97 -9.86 -11.22 -18.48
C GLU A 97 -11.22 -11.30 -17.79
N GLU A 98 -11.57 -12.48 -17.23
CA GLU A 98 -12.80 -12.71 -16.47
C GLU A 98 -12.92 -11.70 -15.32
N ILE A 99 -11.89 -11.64 -14.46
CA ILE A 99 -11.88 -10.71 -13.30
C ILE A 99 -11.87 -9.26 -13.74
N TYR A 100 -11.13 -8.92 -14.78
CA TYR A 100 -11.14 -7.56 -15.31
C TYR A 100 -12.51 -7.11 -15.81
N LYS A 101 -13.25 -7.99 -16.51
CA LYS A 101 -14.63 -7.72 -16.97
C LYS A 101 -15.58 -7.50 -15.80
N ILE A 102 -15.48 -8.31 -14.74
CA ILE A 102 -16.28 -8.16 -13.52
C ILE A 102 -15.98 -6.81 -12.86
N ILE A 103 -14.71 -6.46 -12.66
CA ILE A 103 -14.31 -5.18 -12.06
C ILE A 103 -14.82 -4.01 -12.88
N ARG A 104 -14.66 -4.04 -14.20
CA ARG A 104 -15.11 -2.96 -15.09
C ARG A 104 -16.63 -2.76 -15.07
N LYS A 105 -17.40 -3.84 -15.00
CA LYS A 105 -18.87 -3.81 -14.92
C LYS A 105 -19.36 -3.20 -13.61
N ASN A 106 -18.65 -3.40 -12.51
CA ASN A 106 -19.04 -3.00 -11.16
C ASN A 106 -18.08 -1.95 -10.55
N ALA A 107 -17.43 -1.13 -11.39
CA ALA A 107 -16.34 -0.25 -11.00
C ALA A 107 -16.72 0.73 -9.88
N ASP A 108 -17.86 1.40 -9.99
CA ASP A 108 -18.31 2.41 -9.02
C ASP A 108 -18.60 1.78 -7.65
N GLU A 109 -19.24 0.62 -7.62
CA GLU A 109 -19.55 -0.10 -6.39
C GLU A 109 -18.26 -0.59 -5.70
N LEU A 110 -17.36 -1.21 -6.46
CA LEU A 110 -16.10 -1.72 -5.94
C LEU A 110 -15.18 -0.59 -5.47
N ASP A 111 -15.03 0.48 -6.25
CA ASP A 111 -14.20 1.64 -5.88
C ASP A 111 -14.72 2.33 -4.61
N SER A 112 -16.06 2.41 -4.42
CA SER A 112 -16.68 2.99 -3.23
C SER A 112 -16.57 2.09 -1.99
N SER A 113 -16.45 0.78 -2.17
CA SER A 113 -16.35 -0.20 -1.08
C SER A 113 -14.94 -0.31 -0.50
N VAL A 114 -13.91 0.19 -1.19
CA VAL A 114 -12.52 0.12 -0.73
C VAL A 114 -12.21 1.17 0.34
N ILE A 115 -11.78 0.75 1.53
CA ILE A 115 -11.49 1.60 2.69
C ILE A 115 -9.98 1.74 2.88
N TYR A 116 -9.39 2.77 2.27
CA TYR A 116 -7.92 2.96 2.25
C TYR A 116 -7.29 3.28 3.60
N ASP A 117 -8.06 3.78 4.56
CA ASP A 117 -7.56 4.09 5.91
C ASP A 117 -7.12 2.81 6.66
N ARG A 118 -7.63 1.65 6.28
CA ARG A 118 -7.22 0.35 6.83
C ARG A 118 -5.75 0.01 6.54
N ASP A 119 -5.16 0.59 5.48
CA ASP A 119 -3.72 0.41 5.18
C ASP A 119 -2.83 0.95 6.30
N TYR A 120 -3.30 1.93 7.10
CA TYR A 120 -2.56 2.52 8.21
C TYR A 120 -2.60 1.70 9.51
N ASN A 121 -3.30 0.55 9.52
CA ASN A 121 -3.40 -0.33 10.68
C ASN A 121 -2.31 -1.41 10.75
N PHE A 122 -1.47 -1.53 9.72
CA PHE A 122 -0.33 -2.44 9.74
C PHE A 122 0.79 -1.94 10.64
N ASP A 123 1.56 -2.90 11.19
CA ASP A 123 2.91 -2.63 11.67
C ASP A 123 3.91 -2.63 10.49
N TYR A 124 5.13 -2.20 10.75
CA TYR A 124 6.15 -2.07 9.70
C TYR A 124 6.50 -3.40 9.04
N PHE A 125 6.65 -4.46 9.84
CA PHE A 125 6.99 -5.78 9.32
C PHE A 125 5.86 -6.35 8.44
N GLY A 126 4.62 -6.27 8.90
CA GLY A 126 3.44 -6.72 8.16
C GLY A 126 3.29 -5.97 6.84
N PHE A 127 3.38 -4.64 6.88
CA PHE A 127 3.30 -3.83 5.65
C PHE A 127 4.44 -4.15 4.67
N LYS A 128 5.69 -4.22 5.14
CA LYS A 128 6.84 -4.54 4.27
C LYS A 128 6.76 -5.95 3.69
N THR A 129 6.16 -6.89 4.41
CA THR A 129 5.91 -8.25 3.91
C THR A 129 4.89 -8.22 2.76
N LEU A 130 3.78 -7.49 2.91
CA LEU A 130 2.81 -7.30 1.82
C LEU A 130 3.45 -6.61 0.60
N GLU A 131 4.14 -5.50 0.82
CA GLU A 131 4.80 -4.73 -0.23
C GLU A 131 5.82 -5.56 -1.01
N ARG A 132 6.60 -6.39 -0.33
CA ARG A 132 7.70 -7.15 -0.91
C ARG A 132 7.22 -8.40 -1.65
N SER A 133 6.25 -9.11 -1.08
CA SER A 133 5.94 -10.48 -1.49
C SER A 133 4.56 -10.66 -2.12
N TYR A 134 3.62 -9.74 -1.92
CA TYR A 134 2.23 -9.93 -2.32
C TYR A 134 1.68 -8.86 -3.27
N LEU A 135 2.10 -7.59 -3.11
CA LEU A 135 1.63 -6.52 -3.99
C LEU A 135 2.21 -6.66 -5.39
N ILE A 136 1.35 -6.59 -6.39
CA ILE A 136 1.76 -6.70 -7.80
C ILE A 136 2.62 -5.50 -8.19
N ARG A 137 3.65 -5.81 -8.96
CA ARG A 137 4.60 -4.84 -9.51
C ARG A 137 4.51 -4.79 -11.03
N THR A 138 4.62 -3.60 -11.58
CA THR A 138 4.82 -3.38 -13.00
C THR A 138 6.12 -2.59 -13.19
N ASN A 139 6.96 -3.03 -14.10
CA ASN A 139 8.26 -2.37 -14.37
C ASN A 139 9.11 -2.12 -13.10
N GLY A 140 9.13 -3.09 -12.19
CA GLY A 140 9.88 -3.03 -10.94
C GLY A 140 9.27 -2.17 -9.83
N LYS A 141 8.17 -1.46 -10.09
CA LYS A 141 7.48 -0.60 -9.11
C LYS A 141 6.18 -1.25 -8.62
N VAL A 142 5.87 -1.08 -7.33
CA VAL A 142 4.59 -1.52 -6.78
C VAL A 142 3.46 -0.71 -7.41
N THR A 143 2.44 -1.40 -7.91
CA THR A 143 1.33 -0.80 -8.66
C THR A 143 0.03 -0.81 -7.87
N GLU A 144 -0.18 -1.79 -7.01
CA GLU A 144 -1.39 -1.89 -6.18
C GLU A 144 -1.14 -1.53 -4.72
N ARG A 145 -2.23 -1.21 -3.99
CA ARG A 145 -2.23 -0.98 -2.55
C ARG A 145 -2.66 -2.24 -1.81
N PRO A 146 -2.43 -2.39 -0.49
CA PRO A 146 -2.93 -3.54 0.27
C PRO A 146 -4.43 -3.76 0.13
N GLN A 147 -5.23 -2.69 0.13
CA GLN A 147 -6.68 -2.81 -0.05
C GLN A 147 -7.06 -3.31 -1.46
N HIS A 148 -6.28 -2.96 -2.49
CA HIS A 148 -6.48 -3.52 -3.83
C HIS A 148 -6.19 -5.02 -3.88
N LEU A 149 -5.13 -5.47 -3.20
CA LEU A 149 -4.82 -6.89 -3.06
C LEU A 149 -6.00 -7.66 -2.45
N PHE A 150 -6.54 -7.19 -1.32
CA PHE A 150 -7.65 -7.87 -0.64
C PHE A 150 -8.92 -7.92 -1.51
N MET A 151 -9.28 -6.81 -2.16
CA MET A 151 -10.43 -6.78 -3.06
C MET A 151 -10.23 -7.69 -4.27
N ARG A 152 -9.03 -7.70 -4.87
CA ARG A 152 -8.70 -8.58 -5.99
C ARG A 152 -8.78 -10.06 -5.61
N VAL A 153 -8.30 -10.42 -4.43
CA VAL A 153 -8.39 -11.81 -3.91
C VAL A 153 -9.84 -12.20 -3.67
N ALA A 154 -10.64 -11.34 -3.03
CA ALA A 154 -12.05 -11.57 -2.79
C ALA A 154 -12.83 -11.81 -4.10
N LEU A 155 -12.59 -10.98 -5.12
CA LEU A 155 -13.19 -11.16 -6.45
C LEU A 155 -12.71 -12.43 -7.14
N GLY A 156 -11.46 -12.84 -6.94
CA GLY A 156 -10.93 -14.10 -7.45
C GLY A 156 -11.66 -15.33 -6.88
N ILE A 157 -12.14 -15.23 -5.64
CA ILE A 157 -12.90 -16.29 -4.95
C ILE A 157 -14.38 -16.28 -5.38
N HIS A 158 -15.03 -15.12 -5.33
CA HIS A 158 -16.49 -14.99 -5.46
C HIS A 158 -16.96 -14.61 -6.87
N LYS A 159 -16.04 -14.13 -7.71
CA LYS A 159 -16.32 -13.74 -9.12
C LYS A 159 -17.46 -12.73 -9.24
N GLU A 160 -18.60 -13.14 -9.85
CA GLU A 160 -19.75 -12.27 -10.10
C GLU A 160 -20.59 -11.97 -8.84
N ASP A 161 -20.41 -12.70 -7.74
CA ASP A 161 -21.07 -12.41 -6.48
C ASP A 161 -20.35 -11.25 -5.76
N ILE A 162 -20.69 -10.05 -6.16
CA ILE A 162 -20.04 -8.81 -5.68
C ILE A 162 -20.26 -8.60 -4.19
N GLN A 163 -21.45 -8.95 -3.66
CA GLN A 163 -21.74 -8.78 -2.23
C GLN A 163 -20.89 -9.71 -1.38
N ALA A 164 -20.78 -10.99 -1.75
CA ALA A 164 -19.91 -11.94 -1.07
C ALA A 164 -18.42 -11.53 -1.19
N ALA A 165 -18.01 -10.95 -2.33
CA ALA A 165 -16.67 -10.43 -2.51
C ALA A 165 -16.39 -9.25 -1.55
N ILE A 166 -17.32 -8.30 -1.41
CA ILE A 166 -17.18 -7.16 -0.49
C ILE A 166 -17.16 -7.63 0.96
N GLU A 167 -17.98 -8.60 1.35
CA GLU A 167 -17.97 -9.19 2.69
C GLU A 167 -16.61 -9.85 2.99
N THR A 168 -16.09 -10.66 2.08
CA THR A 168 -14.79 -11.31 2.22
C THR A 168 -13.64 -10.29 2.24
N TYR A 169 -13.70 -9.25 1.39
CA TYR A 169 -12.78 -8.13 1.44
C TYR A 169 -12.76 -7.47 2.83
N ASN A 170 -13.94 -7.19 3.40
CA ASN A 170 -14.05 -6.61 4.74
C ASN A 170 -13.40 -7.51 5.80
N LEU A 171 -13.72 -8.81 5.79
CA LEU A 171 -13.13 -9.78 6.73
C LEU A 171 -11.60 -9.84 6.65
N MET A 172 -11.02 -9.75 5.45
CA MET A 172 -9.57 -9.77 5.27
C MET A 172 -8.88 -8.45 5.64
N SER A 173 -9.57 -7.32 5.50
CA SER A 173 -8.97 -5.99 5.60
C SER A 173 -9.18 -5.29 6.95
N GLU A 174 -10.08 -5.79 7.81
CA GLU A 174 -10.42 -5.20 9.12
C GLU A 174 -9.46 -5.58 10.27
N LYS A 175 -8.38 -6.23 10.02
CA LYS A 175 -7.43 -6.71 11.05
C LYS A 175 -6.70 -5.59 11.74
#